data_d5f6ba29a582b671d9595d074a019b5b
#
_entry.id   d5f6ba29a582b671d9595d074a019b5b
#
_cell.length_a   1.000
_cell.length_b   1.000
_cell.length_c   1.000
_cell.angle_alpha   90.00
_cell.angle_beta   90.00
_cell.angle_gamma   90.00
#
_symmetry.space_group_name_H-M   'P 1'
#
loop_
_entity.id
_entity.type
_entity.pdbx_description
1 polymer ?
#
loop_
_entity_poly.entity_id
_entity_poly.type
_entity_poly.pdbx_seq_one_letter_code
_entity_poly.pdbx_strand_id
1 'polypeptide(L)'
;PRVGLLNIGTEDSKGTALQKEAYALLKDADEKGLLHFIGNVEGRDVPLGEVDVVVCDGFTGNVILKLTEGVAKMLLGMLKEMFLRNLGGKLAYLLLKSGVADLKHQMDSEEYGGAPFLGAKQPVIKAHGSSKAKGIKNAIRQAKICVENDLCGTMQSALDELTAAQKTEE
;
A
#
# COMPACT_ATOMS: atom_id res chain seq x y z
N PRO A 1 -2.63 -13.52 -1.27
CA PRO A 1 -2.00 -12.36 -1.89
C PRO A 1 -0.53 -12.61 -2.18
N ARG A 2 -0.03 -12.06 -3.29
CA ARG A 2 1.39 -12.08 -3.65
C ARG A 2 2.14 -11.05 -2.79
N VAL A 3 3.10 -11.52 -2.00
CA VAL A 3 3.89 -10.67 -1.09
C VAL A 3 5.26 -10.45 -1.70
N GLY A 4 5.67 -9.19 -1.90
CA GLY A 4 6.99 -8.83 -2.42
C GLY A 4 7.76 -7.98 -1.41
N LEU A 5 9.08 -8.15 -1.37
CA LEU A 5 9.99 -7.30 -0.60
C LEU A 5 10.52 -6.18 -1.49
N LEU A 6 10.27 -4.94 -1.11
CA LEU A 6 10.78 -3.80 -1.84
C LEU A 6 12.30 -3.73 -1.82
N ASN A 7 12.90 -3.68 -3.00
CA ASN A 7 14.35 -3.66 -3.16
C ASN A 7 14.77 -2.82 -4.40
N ILE A 8 16.06 -2.74 -4.64
CA ILE A 8 16.69 -2.02 -5.76
C ILE A 8 16.94 -2.92 -6.99
N GLY A 9 16.51 -4.17 -6.94
CA GLY A 9 16.61 -5.19 -7.98
C GLY A 9 15.94 -6.46 -7.53
N THR A 10 15.62 -7.33 -8.47
CA THR A 10 14.84 -8.56 -8.23
C THR A 10 15.66 -9.72 -7.69
N GLU A 11 17.00 -9.65 -7.80
CA GLU A 11 17.88 -10.73 -7.34
C GLU A 11 17.89 -10.79 -5.80
N ASP A 12 17.93 -11.99 -5.24
CA ASP A 12 17.93 -12.26 -3.80
C ASP A 12 19.17 -11.70 -3.05
N SER A 13 20.26 -11.45 -3.78
CA SER A 13 21.49 -10.86 -3.25
C SER A 13 21.44 -9.33 -3.08
N LYS A 14 20.41 -8.64 -3.61
CA LYS A 14 20.29 -7.18 -3.60
C LYS A 14 19.88 -6.62 -2.23
N GLY A 15 20.12 -5.33 -2.07
CA GLY A 15 19.74 -4.58 -0.87
C GLY A 15 20.80 -4.57 0.23
N THR A 16 20.46 -3.91 1.32
CA THR A 16 21.28 -3.82 2.52
C THR A 16 21.16 -5.10 3.36
N ALA A 17 21.88 -5.17 4.48
CA ALA A 17 21.74 -6.28 5.43
C ALA A 17 20.30 -6.49 5.89
N LEU A 18 19.55 -5.39 6.12
CA LEU A 18 18.14 -5.44 6.54
C LEU A 18 17.27 -6.14 5.50
N GLN A 19 17.40 -5.78 4.21
CA GLN A 19 16.60 -6.42 3.16
C GLN A 19 16.96 -7.88 2.97
N LYS A 20 18.23 -8.25 3.08
CA LYS A 20 18.69 -9.65 2.98
C LYS A 20 18.16 -10.52 4.11
N GLU A 21 18.16 -9.99 5.33
CA GLU A 21 17.58 -10.66 6.49
C GLU A 21 16.07 -10.82 6.35
N ALA A 22 15.37 -9.74 5.97
CA ALA A 22 13.92 -9.77 5.72
C ALA A 22 13.56 -10.75 4.58
N TYR A 23 14.37 -10.80 3.52
CA TYR A 23 14.19 -11.75 2.42
C TYR A 23 14.27 -13.21 2.91
N ALA A 24 15.27 -13.54 3.71
CA ALA A 24 15.43 -14.88 4.25
C ALA A 24 14.23 -15.30 5.13
N LEU A 25 13.74 -14.39 5.99
CA LEU A 25 12.58 -14.64 6.84
C LEU A 25 11.29 -14.81 6.03
N LEU A 26 11.07 -13.99 5.00
CA LEU A 26 9.89 -14.10 4.14
C LEU A 26 9.91 -15.37 3.30
N LYS A 27 11.09 -15.78 2.83
CA LYS A 27 11.26 -17.01 2.09
C LYS A 27 11.00 -18.24 2.96
N ASP A 28 11.52 -18.26 4.19
CA ASP A 28 11.24 -19.31 5.17
C ASP A 28 9.74 -19.42 5.48
N ALA A 29 9.06 -18.28 5.63
CA ALA A 29 7.62 -18.25 5.84
C ALA A 29 6.83 -18.78 4.62
N ASP A 30 7.29 -18.52 3.40
CA ASP A 30 6.72 -19.08 2.17
C ASP A 30 6.90 -20.60 2.09
N GLU A 31 8.12 -21.10 2.38
CA GLU A 31 8.42 -22.54 2.42
C GLU A 31 7.58 -23.29 3.46
N LYS A 32 7.20 -22.62 4.55
CA LYS A 32 6.27 -23.13 5.58
C LYS A 32 4.79 -22.97 5.20
N GLY A 33 4.48 -22.42 4.04
CA GLY A 33 3.11 -22.23 3.54
C GLY A 33 2.30 -21.15 4.27
N LEU A 34 2.97 -20.25 5.00
CA LEU A 34 2.31 -19.19 5.80
C LEU A 34 1.94 -17.96 4.97
N LEU A 35 2.64 -17.73 3.85
CA LEU A 35 2.37 -16.65 2.91
C LEU A 35 2.82 -17.06 1.50
N HIS A 36 2.48 -16.26 0.49
CA HIS A 36 2.96 -16.44 -0.88
C HIS A 36 3.98 -15.33 -1.20
N PHE A 37 5.24 -15.61 -0.95
CA PHE A 37 6.35 -14.69 -1.22
C PHE A 37 6.83 -14.84 -2.65
N ILE A 38 6.83 -13.74 -3.41
CA ILE A 38 7.25 -13.73 -4.81
C ILE A 38 8.68 -13.19 -5.02
N GLY A 39 9.41 -12.93 -3.91
CA GLY A 39 10.77 -12.41 -3.95
C GLY A 39 10.85 -10.88 -3.86
N ASN A 40 11.98 -10.33 -4.30
CA ASN A 40 12.20 -8.90 -4.37
C ASN A 40 11.38 -8.27 -5.51
N VAL A 41 10.85 -7.08 -5.25
CA VAL A 41 10.15 -6.23 -6.23
C VAL A 41 10.77 -4.85 -6.25
N GLU A 42 10.79 -4.21 -7.41
CA GLU A 42 11.32 -2.85 -7.55
C GLU A 42 10.20 -1.81 -7.36
N GLY A 43 10.58 -0.58 -7.05
CA GLY A 43 9.62 0.50 -6.83
C GLY A 43 8.70 0.78 -8.03
N ARG A 44 9.12 0.44 -9.26
CA ARG A 44 8.29 0.58 -10.47
C ARG A 44 7.16 -0.46 -10.55
N ASP A 45 7.33 -1.62 -9.93
CA ASP A 45 6.39 -2.74 -10.00
C ASP A 45 5.16 -2.48 -9.11
N VAL A 46 5.34 -1.67 -8.05
CA VAL A 46 4.29 -1.32 -7.09
C VAL A 46 3.06 -0.68 -7.76
N PRO A 47 3.19 0.41 -8.54
CA PRO A 47 2.03 1.01 -9.20
C PRO A 47 1.48 0.19 -10.37
N LEU A 48 2.23 -0.80 -10.89
CA LEU A 48 1.78 -1.69 -11.96
C LEU A 48 0.93 -2.85 -11.45
N GLY A 49 0.86 -3.06 -10.13
CA GLY A 49 0.04 -4.11 -9.53
C GLY A 49 0.60 -5.52 -9.73
N GLU A 50 1.89 -5.66 -9.91
CA GLU A 50 2.56 -6.96 -10.02
C GLU A 50 2.62 -7.70 -8.69
N VAL A 51 2.36 -7.01 -7.60
CA VAL A 51 2.36 -7.49 -6.22
C VAL A 51 1.13 -6.96 -5.48
N ASP A 52 0.57 -7.76 -4.58
CA ASP A 52 -0.63 -7.40 -3.81
C ASP A 52 -0.26 -6.76 -2.46
N VAL A 53 0.86 -7.17 -1.87
CA VAL A 53 1.42 -6.64 -0.62
C VAL A 53 2.90 -6.37 -0.78
N VAL A 54 3.32 -5.16 -0.46
CA VAL A 54 4.74 -4.75 -0.49
C VAL A 54 5.25 -4.59 0.94
N VAL A 55 6.25 -5.38 1.30
CA VAL A 55 6.97 -5.24 2.57
C VAL A 55 8.15 -4.28 2.37
N CYS A 56 8.27 -3.29 3.24
CA CYS A 56 9.40 -2.35 3.24
C CYS A 56 9.61 -1.74 4.62
N ASP A 57 10.76 -1.11 4.83
CA ASP A 57 10.97 -0.27 6.01
C ASP A 57 10.11 1.02 5.94
N GLY A 58 9.84 1.62 7.12
CA GLY A 58 8.95 2.77 7.22
C GLY A 58 9.47 4.04 6.56
N PHE A 59 10.81 4.20 6.43
CA PHE A 59 11.39 5.35 5.74
C PHE A 59 11.19 5.21 4.22
N THR A 60 11.59 4.09 3.65
CA THR A 60 11.46 3.82 2.22
C THR A 60 9.99 3.85 1.79
N GLY A 61 9.10 3.22 2.56
CA GLY A 61 7.66 3.24 2.29
C GLY A 61 7.08 4.65 2.31
N ASN A 62 7.48 5.49 3.27
CA ASN A 62 7.01 6.88 3.32
C ASN A 62 7.55 7.73 2.16
N VAL A 63 8.79 7.51 1.73
CA VAL A 63 9.36 8.18 0.55
C VAL A 63 8.56 7.82 -0.71
N ILE A 64 8.27 6.53 -0.92
CA ILE A 64 7.48 6.07 -2.07
C ILE A 64 6.07 6.67 -2.04
N LEU A 65 5.38 6.62 -0.90
CA LEU A 65 4.05 7.21 -0.77
C LEU A 65 4.06 8.70 -1.11
N LYS A 66 4.99 9.47 -0.57
CA LYS A 66 5.10 10.91 -0.82
C LYS A 66 5.47 11.23 -2.27
N LEU A 67 6.36 10.44 -2.86
CA LEU A 67 6.70 10.58 -4.28
C LEU A 67 5.48 10.28 -5.16
N THR A 68 4.77 9.19 -4.90
CA THR A 68 3.56 8.81 -5.64
C THR A 68 2.47 9.88 -5.54
N GLU A 69 2.22 10.41 -4.34
CA GLU A 69 1.30 11.55 -4.14
C GLU A 69 1.72 12.78 -4.96
N GLY A 70 3.01 13.09 -4.98
CA GLY A 70 3.57 14.22 -5.74
C GLY A 70 3.43 14.03 -7.25
N VAL A 71 3.76 12.85 -7.76
CA VAL A 71 3.63 12.49 -9.18
C VAL A 71 2.16 12.52 -9.61
N ALA A 72 1.25 11.96 -8.81
CA ALA A 72 -0.18 12.00 -9.09
C ALA A 72 -0.70 13.45 -9.21
N LYS A 73 -0.34 14.32 -8.28
CA LYS A 73 -0.69 15.75 -8.33
C LYS A 73 -0.13 16.46 -9.57
N MET A 74 1.13 16.18 -9.90
CA MET A 74 1.79 16.72 -11.10
C MET A 74 1.05 16.30 -12.38
N LEU A 75 0.75 15.01 -12.53
CA LEU A 75 0.05 14.47 -13.71
C LEU A 75 -1.36 15.05 -13.85
N LEU A 76 -2.13 15.15 -12.76
CA LEU A 76 -3.44 15.81 -12.76
C LEU A 76 -3.35 17.30 -13.12
N GLY A 77 -2.28 17.98 -12.68
CA GLY A 77 -1.98 19.35 -13.06
C GLY A 77 -1.74 19.50 -14.56
N MET A 78 -0.86 18.67 -15.12
CA MET A 78 -0.56 18.65 -16.56
C MET A 78 -1.82 18.33 -17.40
N LEU A 79 -2.62 17.37 -16.96
CA LEU A 79 -3.89 17.02 -17.61
C LEU A 79 -4.85 18.21 -17.62
N LYS A 80 -4.98 18.92 -16.50
CA LYS A 80 -5.79 20.15 -16.41
C LYS A 80 -5.30 21.23 -17.37
N GLU A 81 -4.00 21.49 -17.43
CA GLU A 81 -3.42 22.48 -18.34
C GLU A 81 -3.67 22.09 -19.80
N MET A 82 -3.52 20.83 -20.17
CA MET A 82 -3.81 20.30 -21.50
C MET A 82 -5.27 20.59 -21.92
N PHE A 83 -6.23 20.34 -21.04
CA PHE A 83 -7.64 20.61 -21.30
C PHE A 83 -7.97 22.11 -21.39
N LEU A 84 -7.27 22.96 -20.64
CA LEU A 84 -7.52 24.40 -20.63
C LEU A 84 -6.82 25.17 -21.75
N ARG A 85 -5.90 24.53 -22.48
CA ARG A 85 -5.01 25.17 -23.45
C ARG A 85 -5.75 25.87 -24.60
N ASN A 86 -6.85 25.30 -25.10
CA ASN A 86 -7.61 25.83 -26.24
C ASN A 86 -9.08 25.39 -26.21
N LEU A 87 -9.89 25.85 -27.14
CA LEU A 87 -11.31 25.48 -27.24
C LEU A 87 -11.52 23.98 -27.49
N GLY A 88 -10.66 23.34 -28.29
CA GLY A 88 -10.71 21.89 -28.53
C GLY A 88 -10.47 21.10 -27.25
N GLY A 89 -9.49 21.51 -26.44
CA GLY A 89 -9.22 20.92 -25.12
C GLY A 89 -10.40 21.03 -24.16
N LYS A 90 -11.06 22.21 -24.12
CA LYS A 90 -12.26 22.42 -23.29
C LYS A 90 -13.42 21.55 -23.73
N LEU A 91 -13.62 21.36 -25.03
CA LEU A 91 -14.64 20.46 -25.56
C LEU A 91 -14.31 18.99 -25.23
N ALA A 92 -13.06 18.58 -25.39
CA ALA A 92 -12.59 17.25 -25.00
C ALA A 92 -12.82 16.97 -23.51
N TYR A 93 -12.56 17.96 -22.63
CA TYR A 93 -12.86 17.85 -21.19
C TYR A 93 -14.34 17.60 -20.92
N LEU A 94 -15.24 18.28 -21.62
CA LEU A 94 -16.69 18.06 -21.46
C LEU A 94 -17.09 16.61 -21.78
N LEU A 95 -16.48 16.02 -22.80
CA LEU A 95 -16.74 14.63 -23.20
C LEU A 95 -16.12 13.62 -22.23
N LEU A 96 -14.96 13.94 -21.64
CA LEU A 96 -14.19 13.04 -20.78
C LEU A 96 -14.37 13.33 -19.28
N LYS A 97 -15.25 14.24 -18.90
CA LYS A 97 -15.41 14.73 -17.53
C LYS A 97 -15.63 13.62 -16.50
N SER A 98 -16.42 12.61 -16.83
CA SER A 98 -16.66 11.47 -15.93
C SER A 98 -15.37 10.66 -15.71
N GLY A 99 -14.68 10.28 -16.79
CA GLY A 99 -13.43 9.54 -16.66
C GLY A 99 -12.32 10.29 -15.90
N VAL A 100 -12.24 11.61 -16.10
CA VAL A 100 -11.31 12.47 -15.32
C VAL A 100 -11.70 12.50 -13.84
N ALA A 101 -12.99 12.53 -13.53
CA ALA A 101 -13.48 12.48 -12.15
C ALA A 101 -13.18 11.14 -11.49
N ASP A 102 -13.36 10.03 -12.20
CA ASP A 102 -13.04 8.68 -11.73
C ASP A 102 -11.55 8.51 -11.48
N LEU A 103 -10.70 8.99 -12.38
CA LEU A 103 -9.24 8.99 -12.19
C LEU A 103 -8.83 9.79 -10.95
N LYS A 104 -9.41 10.98 -10.78
CA LYS A 104 -9.16 11.81 -9.60
C LYS A 104 -9.60 11.12 -8.31
N HIS A 105 -10.74 10.43 -8.32
CA HIS A 105 -11.26 9.68 -7.19
C HIS A 105 -10.33 8.52 -6.81
N GLN A 106 -9.83 7.76 -7.78
CA GLN A 106 -8.89 6.66 -7.55
C GLN A 106 -7.57 7.14 -6.94
N MET A 107 -7.13 8.36 -7.28
CA MET A 107 -5.89 8.96 -6.77
C MET A 107 -6.08 9.77 -5.47
N ASP A 108 -7.29 9.85 -4.93
CA ASP A 108 -7.61 10.62 -3.73
C ASP A 108 -7.38 9.78 -2.47
N SER A 109 -6.28 10.05 -1.75
CA SER A 109 -5.97 9.37 -0.49
C SER A 109 -7.04 9.53 0.60
N GLU A 110 -7.86 10.60 0.55
CA GLU A 110 -8.98 10.79 1.48
C GLU A 110 -10.10 9.74 1.29
N GLU A 111 -10.18 9.07 0.13
CA GLU A 111 -11.14 7.97 -0.09
C GLU A 111 -10.83 6.74 0.76
N TYR A 112 -9.56 6.47 0.99
CA TYR A 112 -9.11 5.37 1.84
C TYR A 112 -9.17 5.75 3.33
N GLY A 113 -8.97 7.02 3.67
CA GLY A 113 -9.10 7.60 5.00
C GLY A 113 -7.91 7.37 5.91
N GLY A 114 -7.30 6.20 5.88
CA GLY A 114 -6.15 5.86 6.69
C GLY A 114 -5.78 4.38 6.59
N ALA A 115 -4.67 4.01 7.23
CA ALA A 115 -4.16 2.65 7.27
C ALA A 115 -4.24 2.07 8.69
N PRO A 116 -4.57 0.77 8.85
CA PRO A 116 -4.54 0.12 10.14
C PRO A 116 -3.10 0.00 10.66
N PHE A 117 -2.93 0.27 11.94
CA PHE A 117 -1.67 0.06 12.65
C PHE A 117 -1.64 -1.41 13.08
N LEU A 118 -0.90 -2.23 12.32
CA LEU A 118 -0.84 -3.67 12.54
C LEU A 118 -0.05 -3.99 13.83
N GLY A 119 -0.43 -5.08 14.52
CA GLY A 119 0.17 -5.50 15.78
C GLY A 119 -0.44 -4.87 17.04
N ALA A 120 -1.39 -3.96 16.91
CA ALA A 120 -2.15 -3.45 18.03
C ALA A 120 -3.26 -4.45 18.44
N LYS A 121 -3.54 -4.55 19.76
CA LYS A 121 -4.61 -5.45 20.30
C LYS A 121 -6.02 -5.01 19.92
N GLN A 122 -6.19 -3.77 19.52
CA GLN A 122 -7.45 -3.19 19.06
C GLN A 122 -7.20 -2.42 17.76
N PRO A 123 -8.19 -2.26 16.89
CA PRO A 123 -8.03 -1.49 15.65
C PRO A 123 -7.63 -0.05 15.91
N VAL A 124 -6.44 0.32 15.44
CA VAL A 124 -5.93 1.70 15.44
C VAL A 124 -5.72 2.11 13.99
N ILE A 125 -6.43 3.15 13.55
CA ILE A 125 -6.31 3.66 12.18
C ILE A 125 -5.52 4.96 12.17
N LYS A 126 -4.40 4.99 11.47
CA LYS A 126 -3.60 6.19 11.26
C LYS A 126 -4.14 6.95 10.06
N ALA A 127 -4.83 8.07 10.30
CA ALA A 127 -5.20 9.02 9.27
C ALA A 127 -4.02 9.91 8.87
N HIS A 128 -4.09 10.51 7.67
CA HIS A 128 -3.07 11.46 7.23
C HIS A 128 -3.17 12.78 8.02
N GLY A 129 -2.03 13.42 8.32
CA GLY A 129 -2.02 14.67 9.11
C GLY A 129 -2.80 15.83 8.49
N SER A 130 -3.00 15.82 7.16
CA SER A 130 -3.81 16.80 6.42
C SER A 130 -5.25 16.36 6.17
N SER A 131 -5.71 15.24 6.76
CA SER A 131 -7.06 14.72 6.56
C SER A 131 -8.13 15.74 6.98
N LYS A 132 -9.10 15.90 6.10
CA LYS A 132 -10.32 16.71 6.35
C LYS A 132 -11.46 15.79 6.79
N ALA A 133 -12.66 16.34 6.89
CA ALA A 133 -13.86 15.61 7.32
C ALA A 133 -14.09 14.30 6.54
N LYS A 134 -13.85 14.29 5.22
CA LYS A 134 -13.95 13.11 4.37
C LYS A 134 -12.94 12.03 4.77
N GLY A 135 -11.67 12.39 4.93
CA GLY A 135 -10.61 11.46 5.34
C GLY A 135 -10.89 10.87 6.72
N ILE A 136 -11.32 11.69 7.70
CA ILE A 136 -11.67 11.21 9.04
C ILE A 136 -12.89 10.27 8.99
N LYS A 137 -13.94 10.61 8.24
CA LYS A 137 -15.09 9.71 8.02
C LYS A 137 -14.63 8.34 7.49
N ASN A 138 -13.75 8.34 6.49
CA ASN A 138 -13.26 7.11 5.87
C ASN A 138 -12.30 6.34 6.79
N ALA A 139 -11.53 7.03 7.64
CA ALA A 139 -10.72 6.39 8.68
C ALA A 139 -11.61 5.65 9.71
N ILE A 140 -12.72 6.27 10.13
CA ILE A 140 -13.72 5.61 11.01
C ILE A 140 -14.34 4.40 10.30
N ARG A 141 -14.64 4.51 9.00
CA ARG A 141 -15.12 3.38 8.19
C ARG A 141 -14.10 2.23 8.17
N GLN A 142 -12.82 2.52 8.01
CA GLN A 142 -11.77 1.51 8.07
C GLN A 142 -11.69 0.83 9.44
N ALA A 143 -11.79 1.59 10.54
CA ALA A 143 -11.84 1.00 11.88
C ALA A 143 -13.03 0.03 12.04
N LYS A 144 -14.22 0.43 11.54
CA LYS A 144 -15.39 -0.44 11.52
C LYS A 144 -15.13 -1.74 10.73
N ILE A 145 -14.55 -1.64 9.52
CA ILE A 145 -14.20 -2.81 8.69
C ILE A 145 -13.22 -3.73 9.42
N CYS A 146 -12.20 -3.17 10.10
CA CYS A 146 -11.26 -3.96 10.89
C CYS A 146 -11.93 -4.73 12.02
N VAL A 147 -12.91 -4.12 12.70
CA VAL A 147 -13.71 -4.80 13.75
C VAL A 147 -14.61 -5.87 13.16
N GLU A 148 -15.36 -5.56 12.10
CA GLU A 148 -16.31 -6.48 11.47
C GLU A 148 -15.63 -7.72 10.87
N ASN A 149 -14.38 -7.60 10.41
CA ASN A 149 -13.59 -8.71 9.88
C ASN A 149 -12.62 -9.32 10.90
N ASP A 150 -12.73 -8.93 12.17
CA ASP A 150 -11.85 -9.41 13.24
C ASP A 150 -10.36 -9.41 12.89
N LEU A 151 -9.88 -8.29 12.35
CA LEU A 151 -8.48 -8.16 11.92
C LEU A 151 -7.50 -8.50 13.06
N CYS A 152 -7.76 -8.01 14.26
CA CYS A 152 -6.84 -8.19 15.39
C CYS A 152 -6.84 -9.65 15.89
N GLY A 153 -7.99 -10.32 15.93
CA GLY A 153 -8.08 -11.74 16.30
C GLY A 153 -7.41 -12.64 15.26
N THR A 154 -7.64 -12.39 13.98
CA THR A 154 -6.98 -13.12 12.88
C THR A 154 -5.46 -12.97 12.95
N MET A 155 -4.95 -11.76 13.21
CA MET A 155 -3.51 -11.52 13.36
C MET A 155 -2.94 -12.23 14.59
N GLN A 156 -3.64 -12.21 15.74
CA GLN A 156 -3.19 -12.88 16.95
C GLN A 156 -3.09 -14.39 16.73
N SER A 157 -4.11 -15.00 16.11
CA SER A 157 -4.10 -16.42 15.78
C SER A 157 -2.93 -16.80 14.87
N ALA A 158 -2.66 -16.00 13.83
CA ALA A 158 -1.53 -16.25 12.94
C ALA A 158 -0.18 -16.11 13.66
N LEU A 159 -0.03 -15.15 14.57
CA LEU A 159 1.19 -15.01 15.39
C LEU A 159 1.36 -16.16 16.37
N ASP A 160 0.30 -16.67 16.95
CA ASP A 160 0.33 -17.83 17.85
C ASP A 160 0.75 -19.10 17.10
N GLU A 161 0.26 -19.30 15.87
CA GLU A 161 0.66 -20.41 14.99
C GLU A 161 2.14 -20.31 14.61
N LEU A 162 2.62 -19.14 14.22
CA LEU A 162 4.03 -18.88 13.94
C LEU A 162 4.94 -19.20 15.12
N THR A 163 4.54 -18.73 16.32
CA THR A 163 5.31 -18.94 17.54
C THR A 163 5.33 -20.42 17.95
N ALA A 164 4.24 -21.15 17.73
CA ALA A 164 4.15 -22.57 17.99
C ALA A 164 5.06 -23.38 17.03
N ALA A 165 5.08 -23.01 15.74
CA ALA A 165 5.94 -23.65 14.74
C ALA A 165 7.43 -23.47 15.06
N GLN A 166 7.87 -22.29 15.49
CA GLN A 166 9.25 -22.02 15.86
C GLN A 166 9.73 -22.84 17.09
N LYS A 167 8.85 -23.02 18.08
CA LYS A 167 9.18 -23.83 19.28
C LYS A 167 9.28 -25.33 19.01
N THR A 168 8.80 -25.82 17.89
CA THR A 168 8.86 -27.24 17.52
C THR A 168 10.17 -27.57 16.79
N GLU A 169 10.91 -26.54 16.32
CA GLU A 169 12.18 -26.67 15.63
C GLU A 169 13.41 -26.52 16.56
N GLU A 170 13.22 -26.08 17.81
CA GLU A 170 14.25 -26.06 18.88
C GLU A 170 14.23 -27.39 19.70
#